data_7af3912b191b6d973315688445c89977
#
_entry.id   7af3912b191b6d973315688445c89977
#
_cell.length_a   1.000
_cell.length_b   1.000
_cell.length_c   1.000
_cell.angle_alpha   90.00
_cell.angle_beta   90.00
_cell.angle_gamma   90.00
#
_symmetry.space_group_name_H-M   'P 1'
#
loop_
_entity.id
_entity.type
_entity.pdbx_description
1 polymer ?
#
loop_
_entity_poly.entity_id
_entity_poly.type
_entity_poly.pdbx_seq_one_letter_code
_entity_poly.pdbx_strand_id
1 'polypeptide(L)'
;SRVLFVATIRGAVVRTVYVDLPLEVPQKTLLTVTVAMNERLAGLTLQEIRRTLPERMRDSHSGELGAAEFMNIFVQSGAKLFDLQELDRTSILLGHTSVLASQPEFEERDQLTSLIELTERRDLLADTMGNRDHTGRVMITIGGENDRNELADFTLVTSEYQAGDLTGVIGVIGPTRMPYEKVVTIVDYTSTLVTRMLQS
;
A
#
# COMPACT_ATOMS: atom_id res chain seq x y z
N SER A 1 26.75 -7.08 4.45
CA SER A 1 25.70 -7.66 5.30
C SER A 1 24.34 -7.10 4.92
N ARG A 2 23.27 -7.87 5.10
CA ARG A 2 21.90 -7.43 4.83
C ARG A 2 21.09 -7.43 6.12
N VAL A 3 20.48 -6.30 6.44
CA VAL A 3 19.64 -6.12 7.63
C VAL A 3 18.18 -5.99 7.20
N LEU A 4 17.30 -6.71 7.88
CA LEU A 4 15.86 -6.60 7.70
C LEU A 4 15.31 -5.57 8.68
N PHE A 5 14.72 -4.50 8.11
CA PHE A 5 13.97 -3.52 8.89
C PHE A 5 12.47 -3.86 8.85
N VAL A 6 11.87 -3.96 10.02
CA VAL A 6 10.43 -4.24 10.18
C VAL A 6 9.79 -3.12 10.97
N ALA A 7 8.86 -2.41 10.35
CA ALA A 7 8.07 -1.37 11.02
C ALA A 7 6.60 -1.79 11.10
N THR A 8 6.01 -1.68 12.28
CA THR A 8 4.58 -1.87 12.50
C THR A 8 3.91 -0.50 12.57
N ILE A 9 3.00 -0.24 11.67
CA ILE A 9 2.23 1.00 11.58
C ILE A 9 0.84 0.76 12.19
N ARG A 10 0.27 1.76 12.86
CA ARG A 10 -1.10 1.67 13.38
C ARG A 10 -2.06 1.22 12.28
N GLY A 11 -2.93 0.28 12.56
CA GLY A 11 -3.83 -0.33 11.58
C GLY A 11 -3.37 -1.69 11.06
N ALA A 12 -2.41 -2.35 11.77
CA ALA A 12 -1.88 -3.68 11.45
C ALA A 12 -1.10 -3.76 10.12
N VAL A 13 -0.62 -2.65 9.59
CA VAL A 13 0.29 -2.65 8.43
C VAL A 13 1.70 -2.91 8.92
N VAL A 14 2.29 -4.01 8.46
CA VAL A 14 3.70 -4.35 8.73
C VAL A 14 4.50 -4.06 7.46
N ARG A 15 5.47 -3.17 7.55
CA ARG A 15 6.39 -2.88 6.46
C ARG A 15 7.73 -3.55 6.71
N THR A 16 8.21 -4.23 5.70
CA THR A 16 9.49 -4.93 5.71
C THR A 16 10.38 -4.40 4.60
N VAL A 17 11.57 -3.93 4.95
CA VAL A 17 12.55 -3.42 3.98
C VAL A 17 13.91 -4.01 4.27
N TYR A 18 14.61 -4.45 3.21
CA TYR A 18 15.99 -4.89 3.29
C TYR A 18 16.93 -3.72 3.05
N VAL A 19 17.88 -3.56 3.97
CA VAL A 19 18.95 -2.55 3.86
C VAL A 19 20.27 -3.28 3.69
N ASP A 20 20.94 -3.07 2.56
CA ASP A 20 22.25 -3.61 2.31
C ASP A 20 23.31 -2.71 2.97
N LEU A 21 24.11 -3.32 3.84
CA LEU A 21 25.17 -2.64 4.59
C LEU A 21 26.54 -3.05 4.05
N PRO A 22 27.46 -2.09 3.84
CA PRO A 22 28.80 -2.38 3.38
C PRO A 22 29.68 -3.06 4.45
N LEU A 23 29.19 -3.10 5.70
CA LEU A 23 29.91 -3.66 6.85
C LEU A 23 29.06 -4.69 7.60
N GLU A 24 29.73 -5.56 8.37
CA GLU A 24 29.05 -6.45 9.30
C GLU A 24 28.70 -5.68 10.60
N VAL A 25 27.43 -5.71 10.98
CA VAL A 25 26.94 -5.04 12.19
C VAL A 25 26.73 -6.09 13.27
N PRO A 26 27.41 -5.97 14.41
CA PRO A 26 27.22 -6.86 15.55
C PRO A 26 25.77 -6.84 16.06
N GLN A 27 25.28 -7.98 16.52
CA GLN A 27 23.91 -8.11 17.05
C GLN A 27 23.62 -7.11 18.18
N LYS A 28 24.63 -6.83 19.03
CA LYS A 28 24.52 -5.85 20.11
C LYS A 28 24.25 -4.46 19.57
N THR A 29 24.95 -4.05 18.51
CA THR A 29 24.76 -2.77 17.84
C THR A 29 23.36 -2.66 17.21
N LEU A 30 22.85 -3.74 16.61
CA LEU A 30 21.49 -3.80 16.07
C LEU A 30 20.44 -3.60 17.17
N LEU A 31 20.63 -4.23 18.34
CA LEU A 31 19.73 -4.06 19.48
C LEU A 31 19.73 -2.61 20.00
N THR A 32 20.92 -2.02 20.19
CA THR A 32 21.06 -0.63 20.66
C THR A 32 20.36 0.34 19.68
N VAL A 33 20.59 0.17 18.39
CA VAL A 33 19.96 1.00 17.37
C VAL A 33 18.45 0.81 17.33
N THR A 34 17.97 -0.43 17.44
CA THR A 34 16.52 -0.73 17.45
C THR A 34 15.81 -0.04 18.63
N VAL A 35 16.43 -0.08 19.83
CA VAL A 35 15.89 0.61 21.01
C VAL A 35 15.83 2.11 20.77
N ALA A 36 16.92 2.73 20.33
CA ALA A 36 16.99 4.16 20.06
C ALA A 36 15.98 4.60 18.99
N MET A 37 15.77 3.78 17.95
CA MET A 37 14.76 4.04 16.92
C MET A 37 13.33 3.96 17.48
N ASN A 38 13.04 2.93 18.25
CA ASN A 38 11.71 2.79 18.87
C ASN A 38 11.39 3.94 19.81
N GLU A 39 12.34 4.36 20.65
CA GLU A 39 12.15 5.49 21.56
C GLU A 39 11.86 6.81 20.84
N ARG A 40 12.43 7.01 19.66
CA ARG A 40 12.36 8.29 18.93
C ARG A 40 11.30 8.33 17.85
N LEU A 41 10.88 7.19 17.34
CA LEU A 41 9.93 7.10 16.23
C LEU A 41 8.55 6.57 16.65
N ALA A 42 8.45 5.88 17.79
CA ALA A 42 7.18 5.35 18.24
C ALA A 42 6.15 6.48 18.47
N GLY A 43 4.94 6.27 17.99
CA GLY A 43 3.83 7.23 18.11
C GLY A 43 3.82 8.37 17.11
N LEU A 44 4.83 8.48 16.24
CA LEU A 44 4.87 9.48 15.18
C LEU A 44 4.18 8.95 13.92
N THR A 45 3.61 9.87 13.14
CA THR A 45 3.15 9.57 11.78
C THR A 45 4.33 9.37 10.83
N LEU A 46 4.12 8.61 9.74
CA LEU A 46 5.16 8.42 8.72
C LEU A 46 5.62 9.75 8.11
N GLN A 47 4.73 10.72 7.97
CA GLN A 47 5.03 12.05 7.47
C GLN A 47 5.94 12.82 8.44
N GLU A 48 5.67 12.76 9.74
CA GLU A 48 6.53 13.36 10.77
C GLU A 48 7.91 12.70 10.80
N ILE A 49 7.95 11.36 10.75
CA ILE A 49 9.21 10.61 10.69
C ILE A 49 10.03 11.07 9.48
N ARG A 50 9.45 11.06 8.28
CA ARG A 50 10.13 11.46 7.05
C ARG A 50 10.73 12.86 7.15
N ARG A 51 9.98 13.81 7.70
CA ARG A 51 10.41 15.21 7.83
C ARG A 51 11.50 15.41 8.88
N THR A 52 11.45 14.67 9.99
CA THR A 52 12.28 14.92 11.18
C THR A 52 13.34 13.85 11.43
N LEU A 53 13.39 12.78 10.62
CA LEU A 53 14.30 11.66 10.81
C LEU A 53 15.78 12.06 10.95
N PRO A 54 16.35 12.92 10.06
CA PRO A 54 17.75 13.33 10.16
C PRO A 54 18.06 14.07 11.47
N GLU A 55 17.16 14.93 11.92
CA GLU A 55 17.32 15.70 13.16
C GLU A 55 17.22 14.80 14.39
N ARG A 56 16.22 13.91 14.43
CA ARG A 56 15.99 13.00 15.54
C ARG A 56 17.10 11.97 15.73
N MET A 57 17.78 11.60 14.65
CA MET A 57 18.86 10.62 14.68
C MET A 57 20.24 11.25 14.89
N ARG A 58 20.37 12.57 14.81
CA ARG A 58 21.67 13.29 14.93
C ARG A 58 22.37 13.05 16.26
N ASP A 59 21.62 12.98 17.36
CA ASP A 59 22.16 12.85 18.72
C ASP A 59 22.27 11.39 19.19
N SER A 60 22.09 10.42 18.30
CA SER A 60 22.13 8.99 18.61
C SER A 60 23.55 8.41 18.65
N HIS A 61 24.56 9.23 18.91
CA HIS A 61 25.93 8.77 19.03
C HIS A 61 26.12 8.03 20.38
N SER A 62 25.56 6.83 20.48
CA SER A 62 26.07 5.87 21.44
C SER A 62 27.48 5.51 20.98
N GLY A 63 28.50 5.67 21.85
CA GLY A 63 29.92 5.51 21.51
C GLY A 63 30.35 4.09 21.09
N GLU A 64 29.45 3.27 20.58
CA GLU A 64 29.75 1.97 20.01
C GLU A 64 30.19 2.12 18.54
N LEU A 65 31.35 1.54 18.24
CA LEU A 65 31.88 1.43 16.88
C LEU A 65 30.81 0.81 15.94
N GLY A 66 30.47 1.52 14.88
CA GLY A 66 29.51 1.07 13.87
C GLY A 66 28.06 1.53 14.08
N ALA A 67 27.64 1.97 15.25
CA ALA A 67 26.27 2.43 15.48
C ALA A 67 25.99 3.75 14.75
N ALA A 68 26.94 4.68 14.75
CA ALA A 68 26.82 5.96 14.01
C ALA A 68 26.79 5.76 12.51
N GLU A 69 27.62 4.86 11.99
CA GLU A 69 27.67 4.56 10.56
C GLU A 69 26.39 3.84 10.09
N PHE A 70 25.92 2.86 10.87
CA PHE A 70 24.64 2.22 10.61
C PHE A 70 23.47 3.22 10.61
N MET A 71 23.47 4.13 11.61
CA MET A 71 22.44 5.16 11.72
C MET A 71 22.48 6.13 10.54
N ASN A 72 23.67 6.52 10.06
CA ASN A 72 23.80 7.36 8.86
C ASN A 72 23.27 6.67 7.60
N ILE A 73 23.55 5.38 7.40
CA ILE A 73 23.02 4.59 6.29
C ILE A 73 21.51 4.50 6.41
N PHE A 74 20.98 4.28 7.61
CA PHE A 74 19.54 4.25 7.86
C PHE A 74 18.88 5.59 7.54
N VAL A 75 19.45 6.72 7.97
CA VAL A 75 18.94 8.06 7.66
C VAL A 75 18.96 8.34 6.15
N GLN A 76 20.03 7.95 5.44
CA GLN A 76 20.11 8.08 3.99
C GLN A 76 19.10 7.18 3.26
N SER A 77 18.86 5.98 3.77
CA SER A 77 17.85 5.05 3.26
C SER A 77 16.45 5.42 3.70
N GLY A 78 16.31 6.25 4.72
CA GLY A 78 15.04 6.57 5.39
C GLY A 78 14.02 7.19 4.44
N ALA A 79 14.44 7.99 3.47
CA ALA A 79 13.54 8.54 2.46
C ALA A 79 12.81 7.43 1.69
N LYS A 80 13.50 6.34 1.36
CA LYS A 80 12.92 5.15 0.71
C LYS A 80 12.13 4.28 1.69
N LEU A 81 12.60 4.16 2.94
CA LEU A 81 11.96 3.36 3.99
C LEU A 81 10.59 3.91 4.38
N PHE A 82 10.46 5.23 4.40
CA PHE A 82 9.24 5.94 4.81
C PHE A 82 8.56 6.66 3.64
N ASP A 83 8.86 6.26 2.39
CA ASP A 83 8.19 6.82 1.22
C ASP A 83 6.76 6.25 1.11
N LEU A 84 5.80 7.15 1.33
CA LEU A 84 4.38 6.83 1.22
C LEU A 84 3.97 6.54 -0.23
N GLN A 85 4.68 7.11 -1.22
CA GLN A 85 4.36 6.89 -2.63
C GLN A 85 4.66 5.45 -3.09
N GLU A 86 5.66 4.77 -2.49
CA GLU A 86 5.85 3.34 -2.71
C GLU A 86 4.83 2.48 -1.93
N LEU A 87 4.28 2.97 -0.81
CA LEU A 87 3.17 2.33 -0.10
C LEU A 87 1.86 2.42 -0.91
N ASP A 88 1.60 3.56 -1.56
CA ASP A 88 0.40 3.79 -2.36
C ASP A 88 0.38 2.94 -3.64
N ARG A 89 1.55 2.66 -4.23
CA ARG A 89 1.62 2.01 -5.55
C ARG A 89 1.63 0.49 -5.53
N THR A 90 1.87 -0.16 -4.40
CA THR A 90 2.13 -1.62 -4.37
C THR A 90 1.25 -2.43 -3.43
N SER A 91 0.42 -1.83 -2.60
CA SER A 91 -0.41 -2.59 -1.66
C SER A 91 -1.86 -2.74 -2.12
N ILE A 92 -2.05 -3.37 -3.28
CA ILE A 92 -3.38 -3.81 -3.68
C ILE A 92 -3.68 -5.20 -3.10
N LEU A 93 -4.78 -5.32 -2.38
CA LEU A 93 -5.31 -6.60 -1.92
C LEU A 93 -6.44 -7.00 -2.87
N LEU A 94 -6.23 -8.10 -3.59
CA LEU A 94 -7.25 -8.68 -4.47
C LEU A 94 -8.01 -9.77 -3.72
N GLY A 95 -9.32 -9.78 -3.90
CA GLY A 95 -10.18 -10.88 -3.48
C GLY A 95 -9.96 -12.15 -4.32
N HIS A 96 -10.77 -13.16 -4.08
CA HIS A 96 -10.64 -14.43 -4.80
C HIS A 96 -11.07 -14.31 -6.27
N THR A 97 -10.10 -14.36 -7.16
CA THR A 97 -10.30 -14.34 -8.63
C THR A 97 -11.20 -15.47 -9.13
N SER A 98 -11.22 -16.61 -8.41
CA SER A 98 -12.10 -17.75 -8.74
C SER A 98 -13.58 -17.41 -8.75
N VAL A 99 -14.01 -16.42 -7.99
CA VAL A 99 -15.40 -15.94 -7.98
C VAL A 99 -15.75 -15.26 -9.31
N LEU A 100 -14.82 -14.48 -9.87
CA LEU A 100 -14.98 -13.87 -11.19
C LEU A 100 -14.94 -14.93 -12.29
N ALA A 101 -13.96 -15.81 -12.25
CA ALA A 101 -13.80 -16.88 -13.24
C ALA A 101 -15.01 -17.84 -13.33
N SER A 102 -15.85 -17.88 -12.29
CA SER A 102 -17.10 -18.66 -12.28
C SER A 102 -18.32 -17.96 -12.89
N GLN A 103 -18.17 -16.70 -13.31
CA GLN A 103 -19.25 -15.96 -13.96
C GLN A 103 -19.39 -16.39 -15.43
N PRO A 104 -20.62 -16.46 -15.99
CA PRO A 104 -20.84 -16.89 -17.37
C PRO A 104 -20.09 -16.08 -18.41
N GLU A 105 -19.82 -14.79 -18.12
CA GLU A 105 -19.10 -13.88 -19.00
C GLU A 105 -17.62 -14.28 -19.18
N PHE A 106 -17.07 -15.11 -18.30
CA PHE A 106 -15.68 -15.60 -18.36
C PHE A 106 -15.57 -17.08 -18.78
N GLU A 107 -16.64 -17.66 -19.35
CA GLU A 107 -16.60 -19.01 -19.90
C GLU A 107 -15.77 -19.08 -21.20
N GLU A 108 -15.66 -17.98 -21.94
CA GLU A 108 -14.83 -17.89 -23.13
C GLU A 108 -13.35 -17.78 -22.76
N ARG A 109 -12.52 -18.53 -23.48
CA ARG A 109 -11.08 -18.66 -23.17
C ARG A 109 -10.35 -17.30 -23.18
N ASP A 110 -10.68 -16.43 -24.13
CA ASP A 110 -10.03 -15.14 -24.29
C ASP A 110 -10.35 -14.21 -23.10
N GLN A 111 -11.60 -14.19 -22.65
CA GLN A 111 -12.02 -13.41 -21.49
C GLN A 111 -11.43 -13.93 -20.18
N LEU A 112 -11.31 -15.26 -20.04
CA LEU A 112 -10.63 -15.84 -18.88
C LEU A 112 -9.14 -15.51 -18.87
N THR A 113 -8.49 -15.50 -20.04
CA THR A 113 -7.08 -15.11 -20.18
C THR A 113 -6.89 -13.65 -19.77
N SER A 114 -7.74 -12.73 -20.29
CA SER A 114 -7.71 -11.31 -19.91
C SER A 114 -7.90 -11.10 -18.39
N LEU A 115 -8.76 -11.89 -17.75
CA LEU A 115 -8.94 -11.84 -16.30
C LEU A 115 -7.68 -12.27 -15.54
N ILE A 116 -7.04 -13.35 -15.97
CA ILE A 116 -5.80 -13.85 -15.33
C ILE A 116 -4.70 -12.80 -15.48
N GLU A 117 -4.46 -12.30 -16.69
CA GLU A 117 -3.46 -11.27 -16.98
C GLU A 117 -3.70 -10.00 -16.14
N LEU A 118 -4.94 -9.57 -16.00
CA LEU A 118 -5.30 -8.42 -15.18
C LEU A 118 -4.97 -8.63 -13.69
N THR A 119 -5.23 -9.81 -13.14
CA THR A 119 -4.96 -10.11 -11.74
C THR A 119 -3.47 -10.29 -11.43
N GLU A 120 -2.67 -10.63 -12.42
CA GLU A 120 -1.21 -10.67 -12.31
C GLU A 120 -0.59 -9.28 -12.36
N ARG A 121 -1.22 -8.34 -13.04
CA ARG A 121 -0.74 -6.95 -13.18
C ARG A 121 -1.29 -6.04 -12.07
N ARG A 122 -0.85 -6.30 -10.85
CA ARG A 122 -1.24 -5.50 -9.67
C ARG A 122 -0.83 -4.04 -9.76
N ASP A 123 0.30 -3.76 -10.40
CA ASP A 123 0.79 -2.43 -10.71
C ASP A 123 -0.19 -1.62 -11.56
N LEU A 124 -0.74 -2.22 -12.60
CA LEU A 124 -1.74 -1.61 -13.46
C LEU A 124 -3.02 -1.28 -12.68
N LEU A 125 -3.50 -2.20 -11.86
CA LEU A 125 -4.69 -1.99 -11.05
C LEU A 125 -4.46 -0.89 -10.00
N ALA A 126 -3.30 -0.87 -9.34
CA ALA A 126 -2.94 0.15 -8.37
C ALA A 126 -2.88 1.55 -9.01
N ASP A 127 -2.23 1.67 -10.18
CA ASP A 127 -2.16 2.92 -10.93
C ASP A 127 -3.54 3.39 -11.39
N THR A 128 -4.38 2.47 -11.88
CA THR A 128 -5.73 2.81 -12.35
C THR A 128 -6.61 3.26 -11.20
N MET A 129 -6.53 2.62 -10.03
CA MET A 129 -7.33 2.98 -8.85
C MET A 129 -6.82 4.27 -8.20
N GLY A 130 -5.50 4.47 -8.12
CA GLY A 130 -4.89 5.63 -7.46
C GLY A 130 -4.96 6.93 -8.26
N ASN A 131 -5.07 6.87 -9.60
CA ASN A 131 -5.13 8.05 -10.47
C ASN A 131 -6.57 8.50 -10.77
N ARG A 132 -7.58 7.86 -10.19
CA ARG A 132 -8.98 8.23 -10.39
C ARG A 132 -9.33 9.48 -9.62
N ASP A 133 -10.02 10.39 -10.28
CA ASP A 133 -10.52 11.62 -9.65
C ASP A 133 -11.84 11.31 -8.93
N HIS A 134 -11.74 11.00 -7.64
CA HIS A 134 -12.89 10.64 -6.80
C HIS A 134 -13.65 11.89 -6.33
N THR A 135 -14.16 12.68 -7.26
CA THR A 135 -14.99 13.86 -6.96
C THR A 135 -16.37 13.51 -6.39
N GLY A 136 -16.74 12.23 -6.42
CA GLY A 136 -17.99 11.67 -5.90
C GLY A 136 -17.77 10.53 -4.92
N ARG A 137 -18.85 10.10 -4.24
CA ARG A 137 -18.80 8.98 -3.28
C ARG A 137 -18.38 7.66 -3.92
N VAL A 138 -18.96 7.35 -5.08
CA VAL A 138 -18.68 6.13 -5.84
C VAL A 138 -18.44 6.52 -7.30
N MET A 139 -17.37 5.97 -7.87
CA MET A 139 -17.06 6.12 -9.29
C MET A 139 -17.27 4.78 -10.00
N ILE A 140 -17.87 4.83 -11.16
CA ILE A 140 -18.11 3.68 -12.05
C ILE A 140 -17.46 3.98 -13.39
N THR A 141 -16.73 3.00 -13.92
CA THR A 141 -16.16 3.07 -15.28
C THR A 141 -16.39 1.75 -15.98
N ILE A 142 -17.04 1.75 -17.12
CA ILE A 142 -17.55 0.55 -17.82
C ILE A 142 -16.80 0.34 -19.11
N GLY A 143 -16.17 -0.82 -19.25
CA GLY A 143 -15.60 -1.24 -20.54
C GLY A 143 -14.62 -0.22 -21.11
N GLY A 144 -14.88 0.22 -22.34
CA GLY A 144 -14.05 1.19 -23.06
C GLY A 144 -14.01 2.61 -22.48
N GLU A 145 -14.74 2.91 -21.40
CA GLU A 145 -14.60 4.15 -20.64
C GLU A 145 -13.32 4.15 -19.78
N ASN A 146 -12.71 2.98 -19.58
CA ASN A 146 -11.43 2.88 -18.90
C ASN A 146 -10.31 3.43 -19.79
N ASP A 147 -9.41 4.24 -19.22
CA ASP A 147 -8.27 4.83 -19.94
C ASP A 147 -7.25 3.78 -20.43
N ARG A 148 -7.38 2.53 -19.96
CA ARG A 148 -6.50 1.41 -20.25
C ARG A 148 -7.24 0.35 -21.06
N ASN A 149 -6.67 -0.03 -22.20
CA ASN A 149 -7.24 -1.06 -23.08
C ASN A 149 -7.37 -2.43 -22.39
N GLU A 150 -6.47 -2.74 -21.46
CA GLU A 150 -6.49 -3.98 -20.65
C GLU A 150 -7.73 -4.09 -19.77
N LEU A 151 -8.42 -2.97 -19.53
CA LEU A 151 -9.64 -2.90 -18.71
C LEU A 151 -10.90 -2.77 -19.57
N ALA A 152 -10.78 -2.82 -20.91
CA ALA A 152 -11.91 -2.61 -21.83
C ALA A 152 -13.03 -3.65 -21.68
N ASP A 153 -12.73 -4.86 -21.20
CA ASP A 153 -13.70 -5.92 -20.94
C ASP A 153 -14.28 -5.91 -19.52
N PHE A 154 -13.80 -4.97 -18.69
CA PHE A 154 -14.11 -4.93 -17.26
C PHE A 154 -14.84 -3.64 -16.87
N THR A 155 -15.59 -3.75 -15.78
CA THR A 155 -16.13 -2.60 -15.05
C THR A 155 -15.41 -2.46 -13.73
N LEU A 156 -15.07 -1.23 -13.37
CA LEU A 156 -14.58 -0.86 -12.05
C LEU A 156 -15.61 0.01 -11.34
N VAL A 157 -15.98 -0.38 -10.13
CA VAL A 157 -16.79 0.43 -9.21
C VAL A 157 -15.93 0.70 -7.99
N THR A 158 -15.56 1.95 -7.74
CA THR A 158 -14.60 2.33 -6.69
C THR A 158 -15.14 3.41 -5.78
N SER A 159 -14.68 3.44 -4.54
CA SER A 159 -14.95 4.51 -3.57
C SER A 159 -13.73 4.71 -2.69
N GLU A 160 -13.48 5.95 -2.28
CA GLU A 160 -12.43 6.27 -1.33
C GLU A 160 -12.86 5.96 0.11
N TYR A 161 -11.88 5.60 0.93
CA TYR A 161 -12.01 5.54 2.38
C TYR A 161 -10.86 6.31 3.03
N GLN A 162 -11.08 6.81 4.24
CA GLN A 162 -10.08 7.56 5.01
C GLN A 162 -9.56 6.75 6.20
N ALA A 163 -8.26 6.80 6.42
CA ALA A 163 -7.57 6.17 7.54
C ALA A 163 -6.66 7.21 8.22
N GLY A 164 -7.22 8.05 9.08
CA GLY A 164 -6.54 9.23 9.61
C GLY A 164 -6.26 10.23 8.48
N ASP A 165 -4.99 10.54 8.26
CA ASP A 165 -4.54 11.45 7.18
C ASP A 165 -4.28 10.72 5.83
N LEU A 166 -4.51 9.42 5.78
CA LEU A 166 -4.32 8.61 4.59
C LEU A 166 -5.65 8.35 3.91
N THR A 167 -5.62 8.33 2.59
CA THR A 167 -6.75 7.95 1.75
C THR A 167 -6.44 6.64 1.04
N GLY A 168 -7.38 5.72 1.01
CA GLY A 168 -7.28 4.51 0.23
C GLY A 168 -8.52 4.33 -0.64
N VAL A 169 -8.44 3.41 -1.58
CA VAL A 169 -9.54 3.10 -2.50
C VAL A 169 -9.97 1.66 -2.30
N ILE A 170 -11.27 1.45 -2.18
CA ILE A 170 -11.89 0.13 -2.20
C ILE A 170 -12.76 0.01 -3.44
N GLY A 171 -12.84 -1.16 -4.05
CA GLY A 171 -13.66 -1.33 -5.22
C GLY A 171 -13.99 -2.77 -5.57
N VAL A 172 -14.84 -2.89 -6.55
CA VAL A 172 -15.21 -4.14 -7.20
C VAL A 172 -14.82 -4.06 -8.66
N ILE A 173 -14.14 -5.09 -9.14
CA ILE A 173 -13.92 -5.33 -10.56
C ILE A 173 -14.81 -6.48 -11.00
N GLY A 174 -15.38 -6.37 -12.18
CA GLY A 174 -16.26 -7.41 -12.73
C GLY A 174 -16.51 -7.22 -14.21
N PRO A 175 -17.33 -8.07 -14.83
CA PRO A 175 -17.72 -7.95 -16.23
C PRO A 175 -18.53 -6.66 -16.49
N THR A 176 -18.65 -6.27 -17.73
CA THR A 176 -19.46 -5.10 -18.15
C THR A 176 -20.96 -5.26 -17.84
N ARG A 177 -21.41 -6.49 -17.61
CA ARG A 177 -22.78 -6.80 -17.19
C ARG A 177 -22.79 -7.23 -15.72
N MET A 178 -23.22 -6.35 -14.84
CA MET A 178 -23.34 -6.64 -13.42
C MET A 178 -24.55 -5.91 -12.80
N PRO A 179 -25.03 -6.35 -11.64
CA PRO A 179 -26.12 -5.66 -10.91
C PRO A 179 -25.59 -4.38 -10.25
N TYR A 180 -25.43 -3.31 -11.03
CA TYR A 180 -24.79 -2.04 -10.63
C TYR A 180 -25.34 -1.46 -9.34
N GLU A 181 -26.65 -1.39 -9.18
CA GLU A 181 -27.29 -0.83 -7.98
C GLU A 181 -26.79 -1.54 -6.70
N LYS A 182 -26.73 -2.87 -6.75
CA LYS A 182 -26.23 -3.67 -5.63
C LYS A 182 -24.75 -3.47 -5.40
N VAL A 183 -23.94 -3.44 -6.45
CA VAL A 183 -22.48 -3.27 -6.36
C VAL A 183 -22.13 -1.89 -5.81
N VAL A 184 -22.77 -0.84 -6.32
CA VAL A 184 -22.60 0.54 -5.83
C VAL A 184 -22.92 0.63 -4.35
N THR A 185 -24.06 0.05 -3.93
CA THR A 185 -24.47 0.05 -2.53
C THR A 185 -23.45 -0.65 -1.65
N ILE A 186 -22.90 -1.79 -2.07
CA ILE A 186 -21.90 -2.54 -1.33
C ILE A 186 -20.59 -1.74 -1.22
N VAL A 187 -20.12 -1.14 -2.31
CA VAL A 187 -18.87 -0.37 -2.33
C VAL A 187 -18.99 0.88 -1.45
N ASP A 188 -20.07 1.65 -1.57
CA ASP A 188 -20.33 2.84 -0.75
C ASP A 188 -20.45 2.49 0.74
N TYR A 189 -21.18 1.45 1.06
CA TYR A 189 -21.33 0.99 2.44
C TYR A 189 -19.99 0.53 3.03
N THR A 190 -19.22 -0.26 2.27
CA THR A 190 -17.95 -0.81 2.74
C THR A 190 -16.90 0.28 2.92
N SER A 191 -16.78 1.25 2.02
CA SER A 191 -15.85 2.37 2.15
C SER A 191 -16.18 3.22 3.39
N THR A 192 -17.47 3.47 3.64
CA THR A 192 -17.94 4.18 4.83
C THR A 192 -17.63 3.39 6.12
N LEU A 193 -17.85 2.07 6.10
CA LEU A 193 -17.57 1.20 7.25
C LEU A 193 -16.08 1.17 7.57
N VAL A 194 -15.23 0.98 6.55
CA VAL A 194 -13.75 0.96 6.70
C VAL A 194 -13.26 2.30 7.26
N THR A 195 -13.75 3.43 6.74
CA THR A 195 -13.44 4.76 7.26
C THR A 195 -13.74 4.85 8.76
N ARG A 196 -14.93 4.43 9.19
CA ARG A 196 -15.31 4.45 10.60
C ARG A 196 -14.44 3.56 11.48
N MET A 197 -14.11 2.36 11.00
CA MET A 197 -13.27 1.40 11.75
C MET A 197 -11.83 1.89 11.91
N LEU A 198 -11.31 2.65 10.95
CA LEU A 198 -9.92 3.15 10.97
C LEU A 198 -9.78 4.51 11.67
N GLN A 199 -10.89 5.21 11.93
CA GLN A 199 -10.92 6.45 12.70
C GLN A 199 -11.18 6.24 14.20
N SER A 200 -11.55 5.02 14.62
CA SER A 200 -11.76 4.64 16.02
C SER A 200 -10.45 4.15 16.65
#